data_91553b542ebb2d6bc0072550328230ea
#
_entry.id   91553b542ebb2d6bc0072550328230ea
#
_cell.length_a   1.000
_cell.length_b   1.000
_cell.length_c   1.000
_cell.angle_alpha   90.00
_cell.angle_beta   90.00
_cell.angle_gamma   90.00
#
_symmetry.space_group_name_H-M   'P 1'
#
loop_
_entity.id
_entity.type
_entity.pdbx_description
1 polymer ?
#
loop_
_entity_poly.entity_id
_entity_poly.type
_entity_poly.pdbx_seq_one_letter_code
_entity_poly.pdbx_strand_id
1 'polypeptide(L)'
;MEPNPHETGSIRESEVIIDVAEDMSRTQEYASQGFDIRSKKESLKLITRYLILAVIFTLITILTPLVLPHYPIWSIIPALFLLIYIFLTKRVFESLTLGIVLGFLMAVSIGAFDGQTFFDAINSVLIENVASEDTAWLFIVCGLMGSFVALIERAGGVYAFGVWVTKRAKTRRSTLLWTWILGLIIFVDDYLNSLTVGSCMAPLTDKHKVSREYLAFVVDSTAAPDTTLIPVSTWAVFIASLYDMTLTENNLDSQYGNGLNVFISSIPFNFYAWFCLLMVPLTIYGVIPMFGKMKKAEHRAQTTGVLAPPGSEKIDIRAGEELTAHKGARVHNFFIPILVLIVSTIFFELDLQYGVIFTLAFMFVFYLVQGLINAEEFFTLAIKGFKNMLMPLLMVVLAYMFADSIKALGFMDFIINIVSENVPIWLLPATIFLVFSFTEFIMGLSWGMYAIAIPLVTLISYQMGIHPGMAIAAVVSAGVWGSHICFYSDATILSSSAAGCDNFEHATTQL
;
A
#
# COMPACT_ATOMS: atom_id res chain seq x y z
N MET A 1 31.15 48.70 -37.63
CA MET A 1 31.36 47.34 -38.07
C MET A 1 30.43 46.48 -37.19
N GLU A 2 29.27 46.12 -37.69
CA GLU A 2 28.35 45.20 -37.01
C GLU A 2 28.85 43.75 -37.15
N PRO A 3 28.76 42.92 -36.14
CA PRO A 3 29.19 41.54 -36.23
C PRO A 3 28.18 40.68 -37.02
N ASN A 4 28.71 39.79 -37.82
CA ASN A 4 28.03 38.92 -38.76
C ASN A 4 27.10 37.90 -38.04
N PRO A 5 25.80 37.81 -38.36
CA PRO A 5 24.85 36.98 -37.62
C PRO A 5 25.05 35.46 -37.81
N HIS A 6 25.97 35.01 -38.67
CA HIS A 6 26.25 33.58 -38.89
C HIS A 6 27.28 32.97 -37.93
N GLU A 7 28.05 33.75 -37.16
CA GLU A 7 29.01 33.19 -36.20
C GLU A 7 28.41 32.88 -34.81
N THR A 8 27.27 33.48 -34.45
CA THR A 8 26.67 33.27 -33.12
C THR A 8 25.82 32.01 -33.04
N GLY A 9 25.42 31.39 -34.15
CA GLY A 9 24.66 30.14 -34.19
C GLY A 9 25.52 28.88 -33.94
N SER A 10 26.73 28.86 -34.52
CA SER A 10 27.60 27.67 -34.43
C SER A 10 28.26 27.46 -33.07
N ILE A 11 28.46 28.53 -32.32
CA ILE A 11 29.05 28.46 -30.96
C ILE A 11 28.02 27.97 -29.95
N ARG A 12 26.74 28.33 -30.07
CA ARG A 12 25.68 27.84 -29.20
C ARG A 12 25.34 26.35 -29.44
N GLU A 13 25.36 25.89 -30.71
CA GLU A 13 25.13 24.48 -31.02
C GLU A 13 26.28 23.58 -30.53
N SER A 14 27.52 24.02 -30.61
CA SER A 14 28.67 23.26 -30.09
C SER A 14 28.70 23.21 -28.55
N GLU A 15 28.33 24.29 -27.86
CA GLU A 15 28.20 24.28 -26.38
C GLU A 15 27.07 23.38 -25.89
N VAL A 16 25.92 23.37 -26.56
CA VAL A 16 24.80 22.47 -26.23
C VAL A 16 25.16 21.01 -26.49
N ILE A 17 25.89 20.71 -27.56
CA ILE A 17 26.32 19.33 -27.87
C ILE A 17 27.39 18.86 -26.85
N ILE A 18 28.26 19.73 -26.38
CA ILE A 18 29.26 19.41 -25.35
C ILE A 18 28.59 19.19 -24.02
N ASP A 19 27.61 20.02 -23.63
CA ASP A 19 26.84 19.85 -22.37
C ASP A 19 26.01 18.54 -22.39
N VAL A 20 25.37 18.19 -23.51
CA VAL A 20 24.64 16.93 -23.66
C VAL A 20 25.57 15.71 -23.62
N ALA A 21 26.76 15.82 -24.24
CA ALA A 21 27.77 14.75 -24.20
C ALA A 21 28.38 14.55 -22.80
N GLU A 22 28.62 15.64 -22.04
CA GLU A 22 29.05 15.58 -20.64
C GLU A 22 27.97 15.02 -19.73
N ASP A 23 26.71 15.39 -19.94
CA ASP A 23 25.56 14.84 -19.17
C ASP A 23 25.30 13.36 -19.49
N MET A 24 25.45 12.95 -20.77
CA MET A 24 25.43 11.53 -21.14
C MET A 24 26.60 10.73 -20.56
N SER A 25 27.80 11.32 -20.49
CA SER A 25 28.96 10.65 -19.88
C SER A 25 28.79 10.51 -18.35
N ARG A 26 28.26 11.54 -17.68
CA ARG A 26 27.89 11.48 -16.25
C ARG A 26 26.78 10.47 -16.01
N THR A 27 25.75 10.42 -16.87
CA THR A 27 24.66 9.44 -16.76
C THR A 27 25.18 8.01 -16.97
N GLN A 28 26.14 7.79 -17.88
CA GLN A 28 26.81 6.49 -18.04
C GLN A 28 27.72 6.16 -16.85
N GLU A 29 28.39 7.14 -16.27
CA GLU A 29 29.21 6.97 -15.07
C GLU A 29 28.34 6.67 -13.83
N TYR A 30 27.19 7.34 -13.65
CA TYR A 30 26.19 7.00 -12.64
C TYR A 30 25.55 5.63 -12.88
N ALA A 31 25.26 5.27 -14.13
CA ALA A 31 24.77 3.94 -14.47
C ALA A 31 25.81 2.85 -14.23
N SER A 32 27.08 3.13 -14.50
CA SER A 32 28.18 2.19 -14.22
C SER A 32 28.52 2.09 -12.73
N GLN A 33 28.33 3.16 -11.95
CA GLN A 33 28.46 3.15 -10.48
C GLN A 33 27.25 2.51 -9.80
N GLY A 34 26.05 2.58 -10.36
CA GLY A 34 24.86 1.86 -9.89
C GLY A 34 24.91 0.35 -10.15
N PHE A 35 25.75 -0.08 -11.11
CA PHE A 35 26.13 -1.47 -11.37
C PHE A 35 27.46 -1.84 -10.73
N ASP A 36 27.83 -1.14 -9.65
CA ASP A 36 29.07 -1.47 -8.95
C ASP A 36 28.93 -2.87 -8.36
N ILE A 37 29.73 -3.72 -8.94
CA ILE A 37 29.91 -5.13 -8.60
C ILE A 37 30.03 -5.19 -7.08
N ARG A 38 28.95 -5.67 -6.42
CA ARG A 38 28.99 -6.04 -5.00
C ARG A 38 30.31 -6.75 -4.76
N SER A 39 31.07 -6.33 -3.76
CA SER A 39 32.39 -6.90 -3.54
C SER A 39 32.31 -8.40 -3.64
N LYS A 40 33.29 -9.06 -4.21
CA LYS A 40 33.34 -10.53 -4.37
C LYS A 40 32.94 -11.27 -3.10
N LYS A 41 33.19 -10.62 -1.95
CA LYS A 41 32.85 -11.12 -0.60
C LYS A 41 31.33 -11.05 -0.31
N GLU A 42 30.60 -10.03 -0.83
CA GLU A 42 29.13 -9.93 -0.68
C GLU A 42 28.43 -10.92 -1.60
N SER A 43 28.92 -11.07 -2.82
CA SER A 43 28.41 -12.07 -3.76
C SER A 43 28.58 -13.48 -3.20
N LEU A 44 29.75 -13.79 -2.58
CA LEU A 44 29.99 -15.09 -1.96
C LEU A 44 29.06 -15.33 -0.76
N LYS A 45 28.81 -14.32 0.08
CA LYS A 45 27.85 -14.43 1.19
C LYS A 45 26.43 -14.69 0.69
N LEU A 46 26.02 -14.04 -0.40
CA LEU A 46 24.72 -14.24 -1.01
C LEU A 46 24.55 -15.66 -1.56
N ILE A 47 25.55 -16.15 -2.32
CA ILE A 47 25.57 -17.52 -2.85
C ILE A 47 25.51 -18.53 -1.70
N THR A 48 26.32 -18.35 -0.65
CA THR A 48 26.34 -19.24 0.52
C THR A 48 24.96 -19.28 1.19
N ARG A 49 24.28 -18.13 1.33
CA ARG A 49 22.92 -18.05 1.88
C ARG A 49 21.92 -18.89 1.08
N TYR A 50 21.88 -18.74 -0.24
CA TYR A 50 20.96 -19.52 -1.07
C TYR A 50 21.31 -21.01 -1.14
N LEU A 51 22.59 -21.37 -1.08
CA LEU A 51 22.99 -22.77 -0.97
C LEU A 51 22.52 -23.40 0.34
N ILE A 52 22.62 -22.68 1.47
CA ILE A 52 22.11 -23.16 2.75
C ILE A 52 20.58 -23.33 2.68
N LEU A 53 19.86 -22.36 2.10
CA LEU A 53 18.40 -22.47 1.91
C LEU A 53 18.04 -23.67 1.03
N ALA A 54 18.76 -23.90 -0.07
CA ALA A 54 18.52 -25.03 -0.96
C ALA A 54 18.70 -26.37 -0.22
N VAL A 55 19.74 -26.52 0.61
CA VAL A 55 19.95 -27.71 1.45
C VAL A 55 18.79 -27.88 2.45
N ILE A 56 18.40 -26.81 3.15
CA ILE A 56 17.29 -26.84 4.11
C ILE A 56 15.99 -27.25 3.40
N PHE A 57 15.67 -26.65 2.25
CA PHE A 57 14.47 -26.95 1.46
C PHE A 57 14.47 -28.42 1.00
N THR A 58 15.60 -28.90 0.51
CA THR A 58 15.76 -30.32 0.10
C THR A 58 15.49 -31.26 1.27
N LEU A 59 16.05 -30.99 2.46
CA LEU A 59 15.82 -31.79 3.66
C LEU A 59 14.35 -31.78 4.09
N ILE A 60 13.72 -30.61 4.13
CA ILE A 60 12.29 -30.47 4.46
C ILE A 60 11.44 -31.25 3.45
N THR A 61 11.71 -31.12 2.16
CA THR A 61 10.99 -31.82 1.10
C THR A 61 11.07 -33.33 1.23
N ILE A 62 12.25 -33.88 1.51
CA ILE A 62 12.45 -35.33 1.71
C ILE A 62 11.72 -35.82 2.97
N LEU A 63 11.67 -35.02 4.04
CA LEU A 63 10.99 -35.40 5.28
C LEU A 63 9.47 -35.27 5.22
N THR A 64 8.94 -34.41 4.36
CA THR A 64 7.49 -34.11 4.29
C THR A 64 6.61 -35.34 4.09
N PRO A 65 6.85 -36.26 3.13
CA PRO A 65 6.00 -37.44 2.93
C PRO A 65 6.06 -38.41 4.10
N LEU A 66 7.11 -38.36 4.92
CA LEU A 66 7.26 -39.22 6.11
C LEU A 66 6.57 -38.62 7.34
N VAL A 67 6.59 -37.29 7.48
CA VAL A 67 6.16 -36.59 8.71
C VAL A 67 4.73 -36.10 8.62
N LEU A 68 4.34 -35.48 7.51
CA LEU A 68 3.03 -34.83 7.36
C LEU A 68 1.83 -35.77 7.60
N PRO A 69 1.81 -37.02 7.12
CA PRO A 69 0.66 -37.92 7.36
C PRO A 69 0.43 -38.23 8.84
N HIS A 70 1.45 -38.13 9.69
CA HIS A 70 1.37 -38.41 11.12
C HIS A 70 1.26 -37.14 11.98
N TYR A 71 1.77 -36.03 11.46
CA TYR A 71 1.83 -34.74 12.17
C TYR A 71 1.38 -33.60 11.26
N PRO A 72 0.06 -33.30 11.18
CA PRO A 72 -0.48 -32.23 10.33
C PRO A 72 0.14 -30.85 10.60
N ILE A 73 0.67 -30.61 11.81
CA ILE A 73 1.41 -29.38 12.15
C ILE A 73 2.59 -29.12 11.21
N TRP A 74 3.11 -30.14 10.50
CA TRP A 74 4.18 -30.00 9.52
C TRP A 74 3.79 -29.11 8.34
N SER A 75 2.49 -28.99 8.03
CA SER A 75 1.94 -28.09 6.99
C SER A 75 2.19 -26.63 7.27
N ILE A 76 2.49 -26.24 8.51
CA ILE A 76 2.76 -24.84 8.90
C ILE A 76 4.15 -24.34 8.44
N ILE A 77 5.04 -25.25 8.06
CA ILE A 77 6.46 -24.93 7.78
C ILE A 77 6.65 -23.85 6.72
N PRO A 78 5.96 -23.86 5.55
CA PRO A 78 6.12 -22.79 4.57
C PRO A 78 5.69 -21.43 5.11
N ALA A 79 4.58 -21.36 5.85
CA ALA A 79 4.09 -20.13 6.47
C ALA A 79 5.04 -19.63 7.56
N LEU A 80 5.53 -20.52 8.42
CA LEU A 80 6.50 -20.18 9.45
C LEU A 80 7.84 -19.72 8.84
N PHE A 81 8.31 -20.40 7.78
CA PHE A 81 9.51 -20.00 7.04
C PHE A 81 9.32 -18.58 6.46
N LEU A 82 8.21 -18.32 5.81
CA LEU A 82 7.88 -17.01 5.25
C LEU A 82 7.96 -15.91 6.31
N LEU A 83 7.30 -16.08 7.45
CA LEU A 83 7.32 -15.11 8.55
C LEU A 83 8.73 -14.90 9.12
N ILE A 84 9.45 -15.97 9.42
CA ILE A 84 10.83 -15.88 9.94
C ILE A 84 11.75 -15.18 8.93
N TYR A 85 11.61 -15.51 7.64
CA TYR A 85 12.45 -14.93 6.60
C TYR A 85 12.17 -13.45 6.38
N ILE A 86 10.89 -13.02 6.42
CA ILE A 86 10.51 -11.59 6.40
C ILE A 86 11.13 -10.88 7.60
N PHE A 87 10.97 -11.45 8.80
CA PHE A 87 11.53 -10.87 10.02
C PHE A 87 13.03 -10.63 9.95
N LEU A 88 13.77 -11.60 9.42
CA LEU A 88 15.23 -11.53 9.31
C LEU A 88 15.72 -10.62 8.19
N THR A 89 14.98 -10.53 7.09
CA THR A 89 15.45 -9.89 5.85
C THR A 89 14.74 -8.60 5.50
N LYS A 90 13.51 -8.40 6.00
CA LYS A 90 12.60 -7.30 5.63
C LYS A 90 12.30 -7.24 4.12
N ARG A 91 12.30 -8.40 3.44
CA ARG A 91 12.14 -8.54 1.98
C ARG A 91 10.92 -9.38 1.66
N VAL A 92 9.75 -8.75 1.66
CA VAL A 92 8.45 -9.44 1.51
C VAL A 92 8.38 -10.23 0.21
N PHE A 93 8.72 -9.62 -0.92
CA PHE A 93 8.67 -10.25 -2.24
C PHE A 93 9.56 -11.51 -2.33
N GLU A 94 10.82 -11.40 -1.86
CA GLU A 94 11.76 -12.54 -1.81
C GLU A 94 11.24 -13.64 -0.89
N SER A 95 10.64 -13.26 0.24
CA SER A 95 10.09 -14.20 1.23
C SER A 95 8.90 -14.98 0.69
N LEU A 96 7.96 -14.30 0.02
CA LEU A 96 6.83 -14.93 -0.66
C LEU A 96 7.32 -15.91 -1.73
N THR A 97 8.23 -15.47 -2.60
CA THR A 97 8.79 -16.33 -3.65
C THR A 97 9.44 -17.60 -3.09
N LEU A 98 10.26 -17.46 -2.03
CA LEU A 98 10.89 -18.61 -1.39
C LEU A 98 9.89 -19.49 -0.63
N GLY A 99 8.87 -18.88 -0.01
CA GLY A 99 7.77 -19.60 0.63
C GLY A 99 6.97 -20.43 -0.37
N ILE A 100 6.66 -19.86 -1.55
CA ILE A 100 6.02 -20.56 -2.67
C ILE A 100 6.87 -21.76 -3.11
N VAL A 101 8.17 -21.56 -3.35
CA VAL A 101 9.09 -22.62 -3.73
C VAL A 101 9.07 -23.75 -2.71
N LEU A 102 9.17 -23.43 -1.42
CA LEU A 102 9.14 -24.43 -0.36
C LEU A 102 7.78 -25.14 -0.30
N GLY A 103 6.67 -24.41 -0.34
CA GLY A 103 5.33 -24.98 -0.31
C GLY A 103 5.06 -25.94 -1.46
N PHE A 104 5.39 -25.57 -2.71
CA PHE A 104 5.24 -26.45 -3.87
C PHE A 104 6.19 -27.66 -3.83
N LEU A 105 7.45 -27.51 -3.37
CA LEU A 105 8.35 -28.65 -3.20
C LEU A 105 7.76 -29.67 -2.21
N MET A 106 7.25 -29.20 -1.08
CA MET A 106 6.60 -30.06 -0.09
C MET A 106 5.34 -30.71 -0.64
N ALA A 107 4.46 -29.95 -1.30
CA ALA A 107 3.18 -30.44 -1.83
C ALA A 107 3.37 -31.48 -2.96
N VAL A 108 4.29 -31.24 -3.88
CA VAL A 108 4.67 -32.20 -4.92
C VAL A 108 5.25 -33.49 -4.30
N SER A 109 6.05 -33.38 -3.23
CA SER A 109 6.65 -34.55 -2.59
C SER A 109 5.65 -35.52 -1.98
N ILE A 110 4.44 -35.06 -1.63
CA ILE A 110 3.32 -35.89 -1.13
C ILE A 110 2.34 -36.28 -2.22
N GLY A 111 2.60 -35.92 -3.49
CA GLY A 111 1.71 -36.20 -4.62
C GLY A 111 0.45 -35.35 -4.69
N ALA A 112 0.39 -34.19 -4.03
CA ALA A 112 -0.79 -33.32 -3.98
C ALA A 112 -1.17 -32.72 -5.35
N PHE A 113 -0.31 -32.80 -6.34
CA PHE A 113 -0.52 -32.33 -7.72
C PHE A 113 -0.52 -33.47 -8.75
N ASP A 114 -1.17 -34.59 -8.44
CA ASP A 114 -1.43 -35.70 -9.38
C ASP A 114 -0.21 -36.18 -10.20
N GLY A 115 0.97 -36.23 -9.56
CA GLY A 115 2.21 -36.70 -10.18
C GLY A 115 2.89 -35.65 -11.10
N GLN A 116 2.42 -34.41 -11.10
CA GLN A 116 3.11 -33.31 -11.80
C GLN A 116 4.52 -33.07 -11.25
N THR A 117 5.41 -32.61 -12.12
CA THR A 117 6.71 -32.11 -11.65
C THR A 117 6.56 -30.77 -10.93
N PHE A 118 7.57 -30.37 -10.17
CA PHE A 118 7.59 -29.08 -9.49
C PHE A 118 7.31 -27.87 -10.44
N PHE A 119 7.91 -27.90 -11.63
CA PHE A 119 7.70 -26.82 -12.61
C PHE A 119 6.32 -26.86 -13.24
N ASP A 120 5.75 -28.05 -13.50
CA ASP A 120 4.41 -28.19 -14.05
C ASP A 120 3.37 -27.71 -13.02
N ALA A 121 3.51 -28.06 -11.75
CA ALA A 121 2.65 -27.64 -10.66
C ALA A 121 2.66 -26.10 -10.47
N ILE A 122 3.84 -25.48 -10.43
CA ILE A 122 3.94 -24.01 -10.36
C ILE A 122 3.31 -23.36 -11.60
N ASN A 123 3.60 -23.86 -12.79
CA ASN A 123 3.10 -23.27 -14.03
C ASN A 123 1.57 -23.41 -14.15
N SER A 124 0.99 -24.55 -13.80
CA SER A 124 -0.46 -24.75 -13.82
C SER A 124 -1.17 -23.81 -12.87
N VAL A 125 -0.71 -23.72 -11.60
CA VAL A 125 -1.30 -22.84 -10.60
C VAL A 125 -1.10 -21.36 -10.95
N LEU A 126 0.06 -20.97 -11.49
CA LEU A 126 0.28 -19.59 -11.94
C LEU A 126 -0.68 -19.20 -13.05
N ILE A 127 -0.86 -20.07 -14.06
CA ILE A 127 -1.78 -19.81 -15.18
C ILE A 127 -3.22 -19.75 -14.67
N GLU A 128 -3.64 -20.67 -13.80
CA GLU A 128 -4.98 -20.69 -13.22
C GLU A 128 -5.28 -19.40 -12.45
N ASN A 129 -4.38 -18.97 -11.58
CA ASN A 129 -4.52 -17.73 -10.81
C ASN A 129 -4.56 -16.49 -11.71
N VAL A 130 -3.65 -16.36 -12.67
CA VAL A 130 -3.59 -15.18 -13.55
C VAL A 130 -4.76 -15.15 -14.55
N ALA A 131 -5.25 -16.31 -15.02
CA ALA A 131 -6.36 -16.40 -15.95
C ALA A 131 -7.74 -16.37 -15.27
N SER A 132 -7.81 -16.33 -13.94
CA SER A 132 -9.08 -16.24 -13.24
C SER A 132 -9.78 -14.91 -13.53
N GLU A 133 -11.10 -14.94 -13.62
CA GLU A 133 -11.93 -13.75 -13.86
C GLU A 133 -11.73 -12.72 -12.75
N ASP A 134 -11.64 -13.19 -11.51
CA ASP A 134 -11.43 -12.34 -10.32
C ASP A 134 -10.09 -11.62 -10.37
N THR A 135 -8.99 -12.32 -10.70
CA THR A 135 -7.67 -11.69 -10.86
C THR A 135 -7.67 -10.68 -12.00
N ALA A 136 -8.29 -11.01 -13.15
CA ALA A 136 -8.42 -10.08 -14.26
C ALA A 136 -9.21 -8.83 -13.87
N TRP A 137 -10.32 -9.00 -13.14
CA TRP A 137 -11.12 -7.90 -12.61
C TRP A 137 -10.29 -7.02 -11.66
N LEU A 138 -9.56 -7.62 -10.72
CA LEU A 138 -8.70 -6.90 -9.78
C LEU A 138 -7.62 -6.08 -10.51
N PHE A 139 -6.94 -6.68 -11.51
CA PHE A 139 -5.94 -5.98 -12.30
C PHE A 139 -6.52 -4.77 -13.05
N ILE A 140 -7.72 -4.93 -13.63
CA ILE A 140 -8.40 -3.83 -14.34
C ILE A 140 -8.77 -2.74 -13.34
N VAL A 141 -9.48 -3.07 -12.27
CA VAL A 141 -10.02 -2.06 -11.35
C VAL A 141 -8.91 -1.34 -10.60
N CYS A 142 -7.98 -2.05 -9.97
CA CYS A 142 -6.86 -1.41 -9.26
C CYS A 142 -5.96 -0.62 -10.21
N GLY A 143 -5.66 -1.14 -11.40
CA GLY A 143 -4.87 -0.44 -12.40
C GLY A 143 -5.54 0.86 -12.88
N LEU A 144 -6.85 0.82 -13.13
CA LEU A 144 -7.62 2.01 -13.52
C LEU A 144 -7.79 3.00 -12.37
N MET A 145 -7.89 2.53 -11.12
CA MET A 145 -7.87 3.40 -9.94
C MET A 145 -6.53 4.11 -9.81
N GLY A 146 -5.41 3.42 -10.04
CA GLY A 146 -4.10 4.08 -10.12
C GLY A 146 -4.02 5.13 -11.23
N SER A 147 -4.64 4.87 -12.40
CA SER A 147 -4.76 5.84 -13.48
C SER A 147 -5.59 7.06 -13.06
N PHE A 148 -6.71 6.84 -12.37
CA PHE A 148 -7.56 7.89 -11.81
C PHE A 148 -6.79 8.80 -10.85
N VAL A 149 -6.03 8.21 -9.93
CA VAL A 149 -5.17 8.92 -8.97
C VAL A 149 -4.13 9.80 -9.70
N ALA A 150 -3.39 9.24 -10.64
CA ALA A 150 -2.36 9.98 -11.38
C ALA A 150 -2.93 11.16 -12.20
N LEU A 151 -4.13 11.02 -12.75
CA LEU A 151 -4.81 12.07 -13.50
C LEU A 151 -5.33 13.20 -12.60
N ILE A 152 -5.88 12.87 -11.43
CA ILE A 152 -6.31 13.86 -10.44
C ILE A 152 -5.12 14.67 -9.93
N GLU A 153 -4.02 13.99 -9.59
CA GLU A 153 -2.80 14.63 -9.13
C GLU A 153 -2.30 15.66 -10.15
N ARG A 154 -2.19 15.24 -11.40
CA ARG A 154 -1.73 16.08 -12.51
C ARG A 154 -2.65 17.26 -12.82
N ALA A 155 -3.96 17.11 -12.63
CA ALA A 155 -4.92 18.20 -12.84
C ALA A 155 -4.76 19.35 -11.83
N GLY A 156 -3.94 19.20 -10.80
CA GLY A 156 -3.59 20.23 -9.82
C GLY A 156 -4.75 20.67 -8.93
N GLY A 157 -5.85 19.92 -8.92
CA GLY A 157 -7.04 20.24 -8.14
C GLY A 157 -6.76 20.24 -6.64
N VAL A 158 -5.93 19.33 -6.18
CA VAL A 158 -5.51 19.21 -4.78
C VAL A 158 -4.66 20.41 -4.36
N TYR A 159 -3.70 20.82 -5.21
CA TYR A 159 -2.92 22.05 -4.98
C TYR A 159 -3.83 23.28 -4.86
N ALA A 160 -4.82 23.43 -5.76
CA ALA A 160 -5.78 24.53 -5.72
C ALA A 160 -6.62 24.49 -4.42
N PHE A 161 -6.96 23.33 -3.91
CA PHE A 161 -7.63 23.18 -2.62
C PHE A 161 -6.72 23.62 -1.47
N GLY A 162 -5.45 23.20 -1.44
CA GLY A 162 -4.46 23.66 -0.46
C GLY A 162 -4.35 25.20 -0.43
N VAL A 163 -4.25 25.85 -1.58
CA VAL A 163 -4.26 27.32 -1.70
C VAL A 163 -5.55 27.94 -1.17
N TRP A 164 -6.70 27.30 -1.42
CA TRP A 164 -8.00 27.75 -0.91
C TRP A 164 -8.07 27.66 0.63
N VAL A 165 -7.55 26.58 1.22
CA VAL A 165 -7.43 26.39 2.68
C VAL A 165 -6.54 27.44 3.32
N THR A 166 -5.40 27.77 2.70
CA THR A 166 -4.45 28.79 3.21
C THR A 166 -5.11 30.13 3.50
N LYS A 167 -6.13 30.51 2.72
CA LYS A 167 -6.89 31.74 2.94
C LYS A 167 -7.84 31.68 4.16
N ARG A 168 -8.16 30.48 4.66
CA ARG A 168 -9.14 30.23 5.75
C ARG A 168 -8.48 29.83 7.06
N ALA A 169 -7.39 29.10 7.01
CA ALA A 169 -6.64 28.62 8.17
C ALA A 169 -5.78 29.74 8.76
N LYS A 170 -6.32 30.45 9.75
CA LYS A 170 -5.67 31.62 10.37
C LYS A 170 -4.99 31.32 11.70
N THR A 171 -5.22 30.16 12.28
CA THR A 171 -4.70 29.76 13.58
C THR A 171 -4.13 28.34 13.51
N ARG A 172 -3.25 27.99 14.45
CA ARG A 172 -2.66 26.66 14.55
C ARG A 172 -3.73 25.56 14.60
N ARG A 173 -4.77 25.72 15.43
CA ARG A 173 -5.88 24.75 15.51
C ARG A 173 -6.63 24.64 14.19
N SER A 174 -6.94 25.77 13.57
CA SER A 174 -7.62 25.78 12.28
C SER A 174 -6.78 25.14 11.18
N THR A 175 -5.46 25.34 11.17
CA THR A 175 -4.56 24.68 10.22
C THR A 175 -4.60 23.15 10.35
N LEU A 176 -4.45 22.64 11.56
CA LEU A 176 -4.49 21.20 11.83
C LEU A 176 -5.85 20.59 11.51
N LEU A 177 -6.95 21.29 11.82
CA LEU A 177 -8.29 20.83 11.43
C LEU A 177 -8.47 20.78 9.92
N TRP A 178 -7.97 21.76 9.18
CA TRP A 178 -8.01 21.73 7.73
C TRP A 178 -7.10 20.64 7.14
N THR A 179 -5.96 20.34 7.78
CA THR A 179 -5.12 19.18 7.42
C THR A 179 -5.92 17.89 7.57
N TRP A 180 -6.57 17.70 8.71
CA TRP A 180 -7.42 16.54 8.98
C TRP A 180 -8.61 16.44 8.00
N ILE A 181 -9.34 17.55 7.76
CA ILE A 181 -10.46 17.59 6.79
C ILE A 181 -9.96 17.25 5.37
N LEU A 182 -8.79 17.76 4.98
CA LEU A 182 -8.21 17.45 3.68
C LEU A 182 -7.88 15.97 3.57
N GLY A 183 -7.33 15.38 4.64
CA GLY A 183 -7.11 13.94 4.71
C GLY A 183 -8.40 13.15 4.50
N LEU A 184 -9.48 13.48 5.19
CA LEU A 184 -10.78 12.83 5.03
C LEU A 184 -11.40 12.98 3.62
N ILE A 185 -11.05 14.02 2.90
CA ILE A 185 -11.56 14.25 1.54
C ILE A 185 -10.80 13.44 0.50
N ILE A 186 -9.52 13.14 0.76
CA ILE A 186 -8.67 12.38 -0.17
C ILE A 186 -8.67 10.90 0.21
N PHE A 187 -9.83 10.31 0.33
CA PHE A 187 -10.05 8.92 0.77
C PHE A 187 -9.80 7.86 -0.30
N VAL A 188 -9.61 8.25 -1.55
CA VAL A 188 -9.59 7.32 -2.69
C VAL A 188 -8.39 6.37 -2.61
N ASP A 189 -7.25 6.89 -2.15
CA ASP A 189 -5.99 6.16 -2.08
C ASP A 189 -5.11 6.76 -0.98
N ASP A 190 -4.49 5.92 -0.18
CA ASP A 190 -3.67 6.32 0.98
C ASP A 190 -2.33 6.94 0.58
N TYR A 191 -1.73 6.50 -0.54
CA TYR A 191 -0.48 7.10 -1.05
C TYR A 191 -0.74 8.52 -1.57
N LEU A 192 -1.81 8.69 -2.36
CA LEU A 192 -2.26 10.01 -2.80
C LEU A 192 -2.55 10.92 -1.60
N ASN A 193 -3.27 10.40 -0.60
CA ASN A 193 -3.59 11.12 0.63
C ASN A 193 -2.30 11.60 1.31
N SER A 194 -1.42 10.67 1.69
CA SER A 194 -0.19 10.97 2.44
C SER A 194 0.67 12.01 1.74
N LEU A 195 1.01 11.78 0.46
CA LEU A 195 1.88 12.67 -0.30
C LEU A 195 1.27 14.06 -0.49
N THR A 196 -0.02 14.11 -0.80
CA THR A 196 -0.70 15.36 -1.09
C THR A 196 -0.99 16.19 0.15
N VAL A 197 -1.57 15.59 1.19
CA VAL A 197 -1.89 16.31 2.43
C VAL A 197 -0.61 16.81 3.09
N GLY A 198 0.40 15.94 3.20
CA GLY A 198 1.68 16.29 3.81
C GLY A 198 2.35 17.47 3.10
N SER A 199 2.57 17.36 1.79
CA SER A 199 3.24 18.40 1.02
C SER A 199 2.47 19.72 0.91
N CYS A 200 1.15 19.67 0.72
CA CYS A 200 0.30 20.86 0.63
C CYS A 200 0.20 21.61 1.96
N MET A 201 0.15 20.88 3.09
CA MET A 201 -0.09 21.49 4.40
C MET A 201 1.20 21.84 5.14
N ALA A 202 2.35 21.28 4.75
CA ALA A 202 3.64 21.54 5.39
C ALA A 202 3.99 23.04 5.46
N PRO A 203 3.90 23.85 4.40
CA PRO A 203 4.22 25.29 4.50
C PRO A 203 3.28 26.05 5.45
N LEU A 204 2.02 25.60 5.55
CA LEU A 204 1.04 26.25 6.41
C LEU A 204 1.21 25.86 7.88
N THR A 205 1.52 24.59 8.16
CA THR A 205 1.84 24.10 9.50
C THR A 205 3.12 24.73 10.02
N ASP A 206 4.13 24.93 9.15
CA ASP A 206 5.38 25.63 9.48
C ASP A 206 5.13 27.07 9.96
N LYS A 207 4.29 27.80 9.24
CA LYS A 207 3.91 29.17 9.59
C LYS A 207 3.30 29.24 11.00
N HIS A 208 2.61 28.20 11.45
CA HIS A 208 1.96 28.10 12.74
C HIS A 208 2.76 27.33 13.79
N LYS A 209 4.06 27.07 13.53
CA LYS A 209 5.00 26.37 14.42
C LYS A 209 4.45 25.01 14.92
N VAL A 210 3.87 24.23 14.01
CA VAL A 210 3.52 22.83 14.23
C VAL A 210 4.76 21.99 13.97
N SER A 211 5.06 21.00 14.80
CA SER A 211 6.17 20.09 14.55
C SER A 211 5.89 19.20 13.32
N ARG A 212 6.92 18.81 12.62
CA ARG A 212 6.80 17.93 11.46
C ARG A 212 6.30 16.55 11.84
N GLU A 213 6.63 16.09 13.03
CA GLU A 213 6.13 14.85 13.61
C GLU A 213 4.61 14.91 13.83
N TYR A 214 4.08 16.06 14.26
CA TYR A 214 2.63 16.19 14.44
C TYR A 214 1.89 16.31 13.11
N LEU A 215 2.49 16.96 12.11
CA LEU A 215 1.95 16.93 10.74
C LEU A 215 1.92 15.50 10.20
N ALA A 216 3.03 14.75 10.33
CA ALA A 216 3.13 13.37 9.89
C ALA A 216 2.08 12.48 10.59
N PHE A 217 1.88 12.66 11.91
CA PHE A 217 0.82 11.96 12.65
C PHE A 217 -0.59 12.26 12.10
N VAL A 218 -0.92 13.51 11.79
CA VAL A 218 -2.23 13.86 11.22
C VAL A 218 -2.42 13.23 9.85
N VAL A 219 -1.39 13.26 9.02
CA VAL A 219 -1.40 12.67 7.67
C VAL A 219 -1.59 11.16 7.75
N ASP A 220 -0.77 10.48 8.53
CA ASP A 220 -0.80 9.03 8.69
C ASP A 220 -2.14 8.54 9.27
N SER A 221 -2.65 9.26 10.28
CA SER A 221 -3.94 8.96 10.90
C SER A 221 -5.16 9.19 9.98
N THR A 222 -5.01 9.83 8.84
CA THR A 222 -6.09 10.08 7.87
C THR A 222 -5.89 9.40 6.52
N ALA A 223 -4.74 8.78 6.27
CA ALA A 223 -4.47 8.11 5.01
C ALA A 223 -5.08 6.68 5.00
N ALA A 224 -4.33 5.68 5.46
CA ALA A 224 -4.81 4.31 5.51
C ALA A 224 -6.09 4.10 6.34
N PRO A 225 -6.28 4.74 7.54
CA PRO A 225 -7.53 4.60 8.26
C PRO A 225 -8.77 5.02 7.47
N ASP A 226 -8.70 6.14 6.75
CA ASP A 226 -9.85 6.65 6.00
C ASP A 226 -10.19 5.76 4.80
N THR A 227 -9.19 5.34 4.03
CA THR A 227 -9.38 4.45 2.87
C THR A 227 -9.98 3.10 3.25
N THR A 228 -9.76 2.61 4.47
CA THR A 228 -10.35 1.36 4.97
C THR A 228 -11.77 1.52 5.52
N LEU A 229 -12.33 2.71 5.54
CA LEU A 229 -13.71 3.00 5.96
C LEU A 229 -14.62 3.41 4.80
N ILE A 230 -14.06 3.72 3.64
CA ILE A 230 -14.84 4.23 2.50
C ILE A 230 -14.94 3.15 1.40
N PRO A 231 -16.17 2.75 1.00
CA PRO A 231 -16.38 1.60 0.11
C PRO A 231 -16.03 1.84 -1.37
N VAL A 232 -15.55 3.02 -1.72
CA VAL A 232 -15.08 3.39 -3.08
C VAL A 232 -13.60 3.77 -3.10
N SER A 233 -12.82 3.17 -2.22
CA SER A 233 -11.36 3.32 -2.14
C SER A 233 -10.62 2.17 -2.83
N THR A 234 -9.33 2.34 -3.10
CA THR A 234 -8.45 1.26 -3.59
C THR A 234 -8.43 0.07 -2.62
N TRP A 235 -8.47 0.34 -1.30
CA TRP A 235 -8.47 -0.69 -0.26
C TRP A 235 -9.78 -1.48 -0.20
N ALA A 236 -10.91 -0.80 -0.36
CA ALA A 236 -12.22 -1.46 -0.38
C ALA A 236 -12.32 -2.48 -1.52
N VAL A 237 -11.86 -2.09 -2.72
CA VAL A 237 -11.80 -2.97 -3.90
C VAL A 237 -10.93 -4.18 -3.62
N PHE A 238 -9.73 -3.95 -3.13
CA PHE A 238 -8.75 -5.00 -2.86
C PHE A 238 -9.26 -6.01 -1.83
N ILE A 239 -9.78 -5.55 -0.70
CA ILE A 239 -10.30 -6.41 0.36
C ILE A 239 -11.54 -7.19 -0.12
N ALA A 240 -12.44 -6.52 -0.85
CA ALA A 240 -13.62 -7.15 -1.42
C ALA A 240 -13.26 -8.27 -2.41
N SER A 241 -12.29 -8.01 -3.31
CA SER A 241 -11.83 -9.01 -4.28
C SER A 241 -11.21 -10.24 -3.61
N LEU A 242 -10.40 -10.05 -2.56
CA LEU A 242 -9.82 -11.15 -1.80
C LEU A 242 -10.89 -12.07 -1.19
N TYR A 243 -11.98 -11.48 -0.71
CA TYR A 243 -13.11 -12.23 -0.21
C TYR A 243 -13.82 -13.02 -1.32
N ASP A 244 -14.20 -12.36 -2.43
CA ASP A 244 -14.92 -12.99 -3.55
C ASP A 244 -14.11 -14.12 -4.18
N MET A 245 -12.82 -13.92 -4.41
CA MET A 245 -11.93 -14.97 -4.90
C MET A 245 -11.86 -16.16 -3.95
N THR A 246 -11.80 -15.91 -2.63
CA THR A 246 -11.80 -17.00 -1.64
C THR A 246 -13.05 -17.85 -1.73
N LEU A 247 -14.21 -17.24 -1.97
CA LEU A 247 -15.46 -17.99 -2.16
C LEU A 247 -15.42 -18.83 -3.44
N THR A 248 -15.01 -18.24 -4.56
CA THR A 248 -14.92 -18.90 -5.86
C THR A 248 -13.98 -20.10 -5.81
N GLU A 249 -12.76 -19.94 -5.30
CA GLU A 249 -11.76 -21.01 -5.22
C GLU A 249 -12.17 -22.19 -4.30
N ASN A 250 -12.96 -21.90 -3.28
CA ASN A 250 -13.39 -22.94 -2.32
C ASN A 250 -14.81 -23.41 -2.55
N ASN A 251 -15.46 -23.00 -3.65
CA ASN A 251 -16.85 -23.34 -3.99
C ASN A 251 -17.82 -23.05 -2.83
N LEU A 252 -17.64 -21.91 -2.15
CA LEU A 252 -18.49 -21.48 -1.05
C LEU A 252 -19.62 -20.59 -1.57
N ASP A 253 -20.81 -20.77 -0.97
CA ASP A 253 -21.95 -19.91 -1.29
C ASP A 253 -21.75 -18.49 -0.75
N SER A 254 -22.19 -17.48 -1.52
CA SER A 254 -22.16 -16.07 -1.13
C SER A 254 -23.26 -15.69 -0.13
N GLN A 255 -23.46 -16.52 0.90
CA GLN A 255 -24.56 -16.35 1.89
C GLN A 255 -24.54 -15.00 2.62
N TYR A 256 -23.40 -14.31 2.66
CA TYR A 256 -23.23 -12.98 3.28
C TYR A 256 -23.15 -11.85 2.24
N GLY A 257 -23.41 -12.16 0.97
CA GLY A 257 -23.30 -11.21 -0.14
C GLY A 257 -21.92 -11.24 -0.81
N ASN A 258 -21.72 -10.33 -1.76
CA ASN A 258 -20.43 -10.16 -2.44
C ASN A 258 -19.40 -9.45 -1.54
N GLY A 259 -18.16 -9.40 -1.98
CA GLY A 259 -17.05 -8.84 -1.22
C GLY A 259 -17.26 -7.39 -0.80
N LEU A 260 -17.87 -6.56 -1.65
CA LEU A 260 -18.17 -5.18 -1.28
C LEU A 260 -19.23 -5.10 -0.17
N ASN A 261 -20.26 -5.94 -0.20
CA ASN A 261 -21.25 -6.01 0.88
C ASN A 261 -20.62 -6.43 2.21
N VAL A 262 -19.73 -7.41 2.17
CA VAL A 262 -18.99 -7.88 3.35
C VAL A 262 -18.03 -6.81 3.84
N PHE A 263 -17.32 -6.11 2.94
CA PHE A 263 -16.50 -4.97 3.31
C PHE A 263 -17.32 -3.87 4.00
N ILE A 264 -18.46 -3.46 3.44
CA ILE A 264 -19.35 -2.46 4.06
C ILE A 264 -19.81 -2.93 5.45
N SER A 265 -20.13 -4.21 5.61
CA SER A 265 -20.51 -4.77 6.90
C SER A 265 -19.37 -4.79 7.92
N SER A 266 -18.11 -4.76 7.47
CA SER A 266 -16.92 -4.71 8.34
C SER A 266 -16.65 -3.30 8.89
N ILE A 267 -17.06 -2.24 8.19
CA ILE A 267 -16.76 -0.85 8.54
C ILE A 267 -17.09 -0.48 9.99
N PRO A 268 -18.28 -0.82 10.56
CA PRO A 268 -18.59 -0.48 11.95
C PRO A 268 -17.65 -1.13 12.97
N PHE A 269 -17.01 -2.23 12.61
CA PHE A 269 -16.11 -3.01 13.47
C PHE A 269 -14.63 -2.71 13.24
N ASN A 270 -14.29 -1.84 12.29
CA ASN A 270 -12.93 -1.37 12.07
C ASN A 270 -12.56 -0.30 13.12
N PHE A 271 -12.47 -0.72 14.38
CA PHE A 271 -12.30 0.18 15.51
C PHE A 271 -11.02 1.00 15.44
N TYR A 272 -9.92 0.41 14.97
CA TYR A 272 -8.66 1.15 14.91
C TYR A 272 -8.74 2.35 13.97
N ALA A 273 -9.30 2.18 12.79
CA ALA A 273 -9.48 3.27 11.84
C ALA A 273 -10.37 4.40 12.43
N TRP A 274 -11.49 4.03 13.06
CA TRP A 274 -12.35 5.01 13.73
C TRP A 274 -11.61 5.78 14.84
N PHE A 275 -10.84 5.08 15.67
CA PHE A 275 -10.08 5.72 16.73
C PHE A 275 -8.98 6.63 16.19
N CYS A 276 -8.27 6.24 15.13
CA CYS A 276 -7.28 7.10 14.46
C CYS A 276 -7.89 8.41 14.00
N LEU A 277 -9.01 8.35 13.26
CA LEU A 277 -9.69 9.54 12.77
C LEU A 277 -10.17 10.44 13.89
N LEU A 278 -10.68 9.88 14.99
CA LEU A 278 -11.16 10.64 16.15
C LEU A 278 -10.03 11.21 17.01
N MET A 279 -8.90 10.53 17.11
CA MET A 279 -7.75 10.98 17.91
C MET A 279 -7.21 12.34 17.45
N VAL A 280 -7.19 12.59 16.15
CA VAL A 280 -6.68 13.83 15.59
C VAL A 280 -7.44 15.06 16.11
N PRO A 281 -8.76 15.22 15.93
CA PRO A 281 -9.47 16.36 16.47
C PRO A 281 -9.41 16.43 18.00
N LEU A 282 -9.43 15.30 18.71
CA LEU A 282 -9.34 15.29 20.18
C LEU A 282 -7.98 15.83 20.67
N THR A 283 -6.88 15.52 20.00
CA THR A 283 -5.57 16.08 20.30
C THR A 283 -5.45 17.56 19.90
N ILE A 284 -6.04 17.98 18.77
CA ILE A 284 -6.07 19.38 18.32
C ILE A 284 -6.78 20.29 19.35
N TYR A 285 -7.90 19.82 19.88
CA TYR A 285 -8.67 20.57 20.88
C TYR A 285 -8.09 20.43 22.29
N GLY A 286 -7.14 19.52 22.51
CA GLY A 286 -6.51 19.27 23.80
C GLY A 286 -7.39 18.47 24.78
N VAL A 287 -8.42 17.78 24.27
CA VAL A 287 -9.21 16.83 25.06
C VAL A 287 -8.32 15.67 25.47
N ILE A 288 -7.52 15.17 24.56
CA ILE A 288 -6.44 14.22 24.82
C ILE A 288 -5.13 15.01 24.83
N PRO A 289 -4.42 15.07 25.96
CA PRO A 289 -3.17 15.79 26.05
C PRO A 289 -2.07 15.05 25.30
N MET A 290 -1.20 15.79 24.63
CA MET A 290 0.02 15.23 24.06
C MET A 290 0.95 14.76 25.17
N PHE A 291 1.57 13.60 24.99
CA PHE A 291 2.50 13.01 25.94
C PHE A 291 3.77 12.48 25.23
N GLY A 292 4.72 11.97 25.98
CA GLY A 292 5.91 11.32 25.46
C GLY A 292 6.74 12.18 24.50
N LYS A 293 7.16 11.59 23.41
CA LYS A 293 8.00 12.23 22.38
C LYS A 293 7.23 13.30 21.60
N MET A 294 5.93 13.09 21.31
CA MET A 294 5.11 14.06 20.58
C MET A 294 5.02 15.39 21.36
N LYS A 295 4.82 15.34 22.69
CA LYS A 295 4.83 16.56 23.52
C LYS A 295 6.17 17.30 23.44
N LYS A 296 7.30 16.57 23.41
CA LYS A 296 8.64 17.16 23.29
C LYS A 296 8.84 17.81 21.92
N ALA A 297 8.39 17.13 20.83
CA ALA A 297 8.45 17.65 19.48
C ALA A 297 7.67 18.97 19.34
N GLU A 298 6.45 19.00 19.84
CA GLU A 298 5.60 20.19 19.82
C GLU A 298 6.18 21.34 20.70
N HIS A 299 6.71 21.01 21.86
CA HIS A 299 7.36 22.01 22.72
C HIS A 299 8.61 22.59 22.02
N ARG A 300 9.44 21.77 21.38
CA ARG A 300 10.57 22.21 20.56
C ARG A 300 10.10 23.19 19.46
N ALA A 301 9.11 22.77 18.66
CA ALA A 301 8.62 23.59 17.55
C ALA A 301 8.08 24.95 18.01
N GLN A 302 7.34 25.00 19.10
CA GLN A 302 6.73 26.23 19.63
C GLN A 302 7.73 27.16 20.29
N THR A 303 8.73 26.64 21.03
CA THR A 303 9.66 27.45 21.81
C THR A 303 10.89 27.86 21.00
N THR A 304 11.49 26.96 20.25
CA THR A 304 12.73 27.21 19.50
C THR A 304 12.50 27.56 18.04
N GLY A 305 11.33 27.27 17.48
CA GLY A 305 11.05 27.38 16.05
C GLY A 305 11.69 26.28 15.19
N VAL A 306 12.38 25.29 15.78
CA VAL A 306 12.92 24.13 15.07
C VAL A 306 11.78 23.12 14.86
N LEU A 307 11.28 23.03 13.63
CA LEU A 307 10.07 22.26 13.31
C LEU A 307 10.35 20.80 13.08
N ALA A 308 11.46 20.46 12.43
CA ALA A 308 11.84 19.09 12.11
C ALA A 308 12.80 18.50 13.17
N PRO A 309 12.75 17.18 13.42
CA PRO A 309 13.72 16.52 14.28
C PRO A 309 15.10 16.46 13.60
N PRO A 310 16.19 16.22 14.38
CA PRO A 310 17.51 15.96 13.82
C PRO A 310 17.47 14.75 12.86
N GLY A 311 18.18 14.84 11.74
CA GLY A 311 18.18 13.80 10.71
C GLY A 311 17.24 14.06 9.54
N SER A 312 16.32 15.03 9.70
CA SER A 312 15.38 15.40 8.63
C SER A 312 15.99 16.29 7.55
N GLU A 313 17.24 16.77 7.71
CA GLU A 313 17.91 17.69 6.77
C GLU A 313 18.16 17.05 5.39
N LYS A 314 18.15 15.72 5.33
CA LYS A 314 18.35 14.92 4.11
C LYS A 314 17.05 14.60 3.38
N ILE A 315 15.91 14.91 3.98
CA ILE A 315 14.61 14.62 3.40
C ILE A 315 14.23 15.79 2.51
N ASP A 316 14.27 15.56 1.21
CA ASP A 316 13.79 16.54 0.24
C ASP A 316 12.25 16.45 0.18
N ILE A 317 11.59 17.39 0.84
CA ILE A 317 10.13 17.54 0.82
C ILE A 317 9.61 17.78 -0.61
N ARG A 318 10.49 18.18 -1.53
CA ARG A 318 10.20 18.42 -2.95
C ARG A 318 10.41 17.18 -3.83
N ALA A 319 10.93 16.08 -3.28
CA ALA A 319 11.15 14.83 -4.00
C ALA A 319 9.86 14.10 -4.43
N GLY A 320 8.69 14.46 -3.88
CA GLY A 320 7.44 14.32 -4.62
C GLY A 320 7.47 15.40 -5.72
N GLU A 321 7.56 15.00 -6.99
CA GLU A 321 7.58 15.84 -8.19
C GLU A 321 6.93 17.21 -7.93
N GLU A 322 7.63 18.31 -8.18
CA GLU A 322 7.10 19.66 -7.94
C GLU A 322 5.61 19.67 -8.26
N LEU A 323 4.76 19.86 -7.23
CA LEU A 323 3.34 20.13 -7.44
C LEU A 323 3.28 21.46 -8.21
N THR A 324 3.64 21.38 -9.49
CA THR A 324 3.69 22.52 -10.38
C THR A 324 2.27 23.02 -10.50
N ALA A 325 2.06 24.21 -9.97
CA ALA A 325 0.80 24.92 -10.14
C ALA A 325 0.51 25.09 -11.63
N HIS A 326 -0.30 24.17 -12.20
CA HIS A 326 -0.74 24.33 -13.57
C HIS A 326 -1.55 25.62 -13.68
N LYS A 327 -1.28 26.41 -14.71
CA LYS A 327 -2.15 27.49 -15.13
C LYS A 327 -3.53 26.88 -15.43
N GLY A 328 -4.51 27.07 -14.54
CA GLY A 328 -5.85 26.49 -14.69
C GLY A 328 -6.27 25.50 -13.60
N ALA A 329 -5.36 25.12 -12.69
CA ALA A 329 -5.70 24.30 -11.54
C ALA A 329 -6.82 24.94 -10.70
N ARG A 330 -7.95 24.24 -10.57
CA ARG A 330 -9.12 24.69 -9.81
C ARG A 330 -9.60 23.58 -8.88
N VAL A 331 -10.16 23.96 -7.75
CA VAL A 331 -10.67 23.02 -6.73
C VAL A 331 -11.66 22.00 -7.31
N HIS A 332 -12.49 22.40 -8.27
CA HIS A 332 -13.46 21.51 -8.90
C HIS A 332 -12.82 20.41 -9.76
N ASN A 333 -11.57 20.57 -10.20
CA ASN A 333 -10.85 19.54 -10.96
C ASN A 333 -10.50 18.30 -10.10
N PHE A 334 -10.60 18.44 -8.79
CA PHE A 334 -10.47 17.36 -7.83
C PHE A 334 -11.85 16.79 -7.44
N PHE A 335 -12.77 17.66 -6.98
CA PHE A 335 -14.05 17.20 -6.42
C PHE A 335 -15.00 16.59 -7.45
N ILE A 336 -15.05 17.15 -8.68
CA ILE A 336 -15.97 16.65 -9.70
C ILE A 336 -15.64 15.21 -10.11
N PRO A 337 -14.41 14.83 -10.44
CA PRO A 337 -14.07 13.42 -10.73
C PRO A 337 -14.41 12.46 -9.59
N ILE A 338 -14.13 12.82 -8.34
CA ILE A 338 -14.49 12.00 -7.17
C ILE A 338 -16.01 11.83 -7.06
N LEU A 339 -16.75 12.92 -7.20
CA LEU A 339 -18.21 12.86 -7.18
C LEU A 339 -18.75 11.98 -8.32
N VAL A 340 -18.18 12.11 -9.52
CA VAL A 340 -18.56 11.26 -10.65
C VAL A 340 -18.25 9.79 -10.36
N LEU A 341 -17.09 9.47 -9.76
CA LEU A 341 -16.75 8.12 -9.36
C LEU A 341 -17.78 7.52 -8.39
N ILE A 342 -18.12 8.28 -7.34
CA ILE A 342 -19.11 7.83 -6.34
C ILE A 342 -20.47 7.62 -7.00
N VAL A 343 -20.96 8.61 -7.75
CA VAL A 343 -22.30 8.58 -8.38
C VAL A 343 -22.38 7.48 -9.42
N SER A 344 -21.36 7.31 -10.26
CA SER A 344 -21.35 6.24 -11.27
C SER A 344 -21.28 4.86 -10.65
N THR A 345 -20.45 4.67 -9.60
CA THR A 345 -20.40 3.39 -8.87
C THR A 345 -21.77 3.03 -8.27
N ILE A 346 -22.45 3.98 -7.65
CA ILE A 346 -23.82 3.77 -7.12
C ILE A 346 -24.80 3.48 -8.26
N PHE A 347 -24.71 4.21 -9.37
CA PHE A 347 -25.58 4.04 -10.53
C PHE A 347 -25.46 2.66 -11.17
N PHE A 348 -24.24 2.09 -11.20
CA PHE A 348 -23.95 0.75 -11.68
C PHE A 348 -24.07 -0.33 -10.58
N GLU A 349 -25.00 -0.17 -9.65
CA GLU A 349 -25.32 -1.15 -8.59
C GLU A 349 -24.12 -1.50 -7.68
N LEU A 350 -23.27 -0.53 -7.39
CA LEU A 350 -22.01 -0.65 -6.64
C LEU A 350 -20.92 -1.41 -7.40
N ASP A 351 -21.02 -1.52 -8.72
CA ASP A 351 -19.93 -2.05 -9.53
C ASP A 351 -18.88 -0.96 -9.80
N LEU A 352 -17.74 -1.10 -9.13
CA LEU A 352 -16.66 -0.12 -9.22
C LEU A 352 -15.90 -0.19 -10.56
N GLN A 353 -15.89 -1.33 -11.23
CA GLN A 353 -15.25 -1.46 -12.55
C GLN A 353 -15.94 -0.54 -13.56
N TYR A 354 -17.26 -0.62 -13.66
CA TYR A 354 -18.02 0.30 -14.50
C TYR A 354 -17.92 1.75 -14.02
N GLY A 355 -17.93 1.95 -12.70
CA GLY A 355 -17.78 3.27 -12.08
C GLY A 355 -16.48 3.98 -12.49
N VAL A 356 -15.34 3.29 -12.38
CA VAL A 356 -14.03 3.87 -12.72
C VAL A 356 -13.83 4.04 -14.22
N ILE A 357 -14.31 3.10 -15.06
CA ILE A 357 -14.24 3.24 -16.51
C ILE A 357 -15.03 4.47 -16.97
N PHE A 358 -16.27 4.62 -16.49
CA PHE A 358 -17.10 5.79 -16.78
C PHE A 358 -16.42 7.09 -16.33
N THR A 359 -15.85 7.08 -15.13
CA THR A 359 -15.17 8.24 -14.54
C THR A 359 -13.94 8.65 -15.36
N LEU A 360 -13.13 7.70 -15.80
CA LEU A 360 -11.96 7.98 -16.64
C LEU A 360 -12.39 8.55 -18.01
N ALA A 361 -13.45 8.02 -18.62
CA ALA A 361 -14.00 8.57 -19.86
C ALA A 361 -14.53 10.00 -19.64
N PHE A 362 -15.22 10.26 -18.53
CA PHE A 362 -15.64 11.60 -18.15
C PHE A 362 -14.43 12.53 -17.93
N MET A 363 -13.41 12.11 -17.20
CA MET A 363 -12.18 12.89 -16.93
C MET A 363 -11.45 13.23 -18.23
N PHE A 364 -11.40 12.31 -19.18
CA PHE A 364 -10.81 12.56 -20.50
C PHE A 364 -11.47 13.79 -21.15
N VAL A 365 -12.78 13.78 -21.31
CA VAL A 365 -13.51 14.91 -21.89
C VAL A 365 -13.37 16.16 -21.03
N PHE A 366 -13.55 16.02 -19.72
CA PHE A 366 -13.56 17.13 -18.76
C PHE A 366 -12.25 17.90 -18.72
N TYR A 367 -11.10 17.20 -18.75
CA TYR A 367 -9.79 17.83 -18.70
C TYR A 367 -9.34 18.35 -20.08
N LEU A 368 -9.72 17.68 -21.19
CA LEU A 368 -9.45 18.17 -22.55
C LEU A 368 -10.21 19.49 -22.83
N VAL A 369 -11.49 19.56 -22.50
CA VAL A 369 -12.31 20.77 -22.70
C VAL A 369 -11.77 21.96 -21.91
N GLN A 370 -11.19 21.71 -20.74
CA GLN A 370 -10.55 22.75 -19.93
C GLN A 370 -9.12 23.10 -20.42
N GLY A 371 -8.55 22.33 -21.35
CA GLY A 371 -7.17 22.51 -21.81
C GLY A 371 -6.14 22.24 -20.73
N LEU A 372 -6.47 21.43 -19.72
CA LEU A 372 -5.56 21.08 -18.62
C LEU A 372 -4.56 20.01 -19.02
N ILE A 373 -5.00 19.04 -19.79
CA ILE A 373 -4.24 17.86 -20.23
C ILE A 373 -4.63 17.61 -21.68
N ASN A 374 -3.66 17.32 -22.55
CA ASN A 374 -3.95 16.90 -23.91
C ASN A 374 -4.15 15.36 -23.99
N ALA A 375 -4.63 14.85 -25.12
CA ALA A 375 -4.94 13.43 -25.25
C ALA A 375 -3.71 12.52 -25.05
N GLU A 376 -2.56 12.88 -25.59
CA GLU A 376 -1.32 12.12 -25.42
C GLU A 376 -0.87 12.08 -23.97
N GLU A 377 -0.88 13.24 -23.30
CA GLU A 377 -0.55 13.36 -21.87
C GLU A 377 -1.54 12.56 -21.00
N PHE A 378 -2.85 12.56 -21.34
CA PHE A 378 -3.85 11.78 -20.61
C PHE A 378 -3.52 10.30 -20.60
N PHE A 379 -3.28 9.69 -21.77
CA PHE A 379 -2.95 8.27 -21.85
C PHE A 379 -1.59 7.94 -21.23
N THR A 380 -0.60 8.82 -21.35
CA THR A 380 0.71 8.65 -20.72
C THR A 380 0.58 8.60 -19.20
N LEU A 381 -0.21 9.50 -18.62
CA LEU A 381 -0.48 9.55 -17.18
C LEU A 381 -1.32 8.36 -16.70
N ALA A 382 -2.33 7.97 -17.48
CA ALA A 382 -3.13 6.79 -17.16
C ALA A 382 -2.26 5.53 -17.11
N ILE A 383 -1.37 5.34 -18.08
CA ILE A 383 -0.41 4.22 -18.09
C ILE A 383 0.56 4.31 -16.91
N LYS A 384 1.06 5.53 -16.57
CA LYS A 384 1.94 5.73 -15.42
C LYS A 384 1.23 5.33 -14.12
N GLY A 385 -0.01 5.78 -13.93
CA GLY A 385 -0.82 5.44 -12.77
C GLY A 385 -1.11 3.95 -12.66
N PHE A 386 -1.46 3.30 -13.79
CA PHE A 386 -1.63 1.85 -13.85
C PHE A 386 -0.35 1.10 -13.42
N LYS A 387 0.81 1.53 -13.91
CA LYS A 387 2.10 0.93 -13.53
C LYS A 387 2.40 1.07 -12.03
N ASN A 388 1.94 2.12 -11.38
CA ASN A 388 2.14 2.30 -9.94
C ASN A 388 1.43 1.20 -9.12
N MET A 389 0.32 0.64 -9.65
CA MET A 389 -0.41 -0.47 -9.02
C MET A 389 0.15 -1.85 -9.36
N LEU A 390 1.14 -1.95 -10.25
CA LEU A 390 1.67 -3.25 -10.69
C LEU A 390 2.32 -4.03 -9.54
N MET A 391 3.03 -3.37 -8.65
CA MET A 391 3.70 -4.06 -7.53
C MET A 391 2.70 -4.68 -6.54
N PRO A 392 1.68 -3.96 -6.03
CA PRO A 392 0.60 -4.57 -5.26
C PRO A 392 -0.07 -5.75 -5.97
N LEU A 393 -0.39 -5.60 -7.25
CA LEU A 393 -1.04 -6.65 -8.05
C LEU A 393 -0.19 -7.91 -8.20
N LEU A 394 1.12 -7.77 -8.42
CA LEU A 394 2.04 -8.91 -8.44
C LEU A 394 2.13 -9.60 -7.06
N MET A 395 2.06 -8.84 -5.98
CA MET A 395 2.05 -9.39 -4.63
C MET A 395 0.81 -10.26 -4.39
N VAL A 396 -0.34 -9.88 -4.94
CA VAL A 396 -1.58 -10.68 -4.86
C VAL A 396 -1.39 -12.02 -5.56
N VAL A 397 -0.91 -12.02 -6.80
CA VAL A 397 -0.65 -13.28 -7.54
C VAL A 397 0.28 -14.21 -6.77
N LEU A 398 1.37 -13.66 -6.19
CA LEU A 398 2.27 -14.45 -5.36
C LEU A 398 1.60 -14.96 -4.08
N ALA A 399 0.75 -14.15 -3.44
CA ALA A 399 0.03 -14.56 -2.25
C ALA A 399 -0.95 -15.71 -2.54
N TYR A 400 -1.65 -15.68 -3.68
CA TYR A 400 -2.51 -16.79 -4.10
C TYR A 400 -1.72 -18.06 -4.40
N MET A 401 -0.63 -17.97 -5.16
CA MET A 401 0.27 -19.11 -5.37
C MET A 401 0.78 -19.70 -4.05
N PHE A 402 1.08 -18.83 -3.08
CA PHE A 402 1.47 -19.29 -1.74
C PHE A 402 0.31 -19.99 -1.03
N ALA A 403 -0.89 -19.39 -1.06
CA ALA A 403 -2.09 -19.97 -0.45
C ALA A 403 -2.42 -21.36 -1.04
N ASP A 404 -2.37 -21.51 -2.36
CA ASP A 404 -2.57 -22.81 -3.02
C ASP A 404 -1.54 -23.85 -2.61
N SER A 405 -0.27 -23.45 -2.48
CA SER A 405 0.79 -24.36 -2.06
C SER A 405 0.59 -24.89 -0.64
N ILE A 406 0.16 -24.03 0.30
CA ILE A 406 -0.11 -24.45 1.69
C ILE A 406 -1.47 -25.15 1.85
N LYS A 407 -2.47 -24.79 1.02
CA LYS A 407 -3.75 -25.50 0.93
C LYS A 407 -3.55 -26.97 0.52
N ALA A 408 -2.70 -27.21 -0.49
CA ALA A 408 -2.33 -28.55 -0.93
C ALA A 408 -1.63 -29.39 0.17
N LEU A 409 -1.05 -28.75 1.19
CA LEU A 409 -0.47 -29.42 2.37
C LEU A 409 -1.47 -29.67 3.50
N GLY A 410 -2.76 -29.27 3.34
CA GLY A 410 -3.76 -29.37 4.40
C GLY A 410 -3.58 -28.35 5.54
N PHE A 411 -2.83 -27.26 5.29
CA PHE A 411 -2.60 -26.21 6.29
C PHE A 411 -3.91 -25.55 6.75
N MET A 412 -4.82 -25.30 5.81
CA MET A 412 -6.10 -24.66 6.14
C MET A 412 -6.91 -25.52 7.10
N ASP A 413 -7.08 -26.82 6.80
CA ASP A 413 -7.82 -27.75 7.67
C ASP A 413 -7.19 -27.85 9.06
N PHE A 414 -5.85 -27.86 9.11
CA PHE A 414 -5.12 -27.90 10.38
C PHE A 414 -5.36 -26.65 11.23
N ILE A 415 -5.24 -25.44 10.65
CA ILE A 415 -5.48 -24.18 11.37
C ILE A 415 -6.93 -24.06 11.80
N ILE A 416 -7.87 -24.39 10.93
CA ILE A 416 -9.28 -24.29 11.22
C ILE A 416 -9.66 -25.21 12.39
N ASN A 417 -9.17 -26.45 12.41
CA ASN A 417 -9.41 -27.37 13.52
C ASN A 417 -8.85 -26.84 14.84
N ILE A 418 -7.60 -26.33 14.84
CA ILE A 418 -7.02 -25.74 16.05
C ILE A 418 -7.82 -24.53 16.53
N VAL A 419 -8.18 -23.62 15.63
CA VAL A 419 -8.91 -22.40 16.00
C VAL A 419 -10.30 -22.74 16.49
N SER A 420 -11.06 -23.59 15.78
CA SER A 420 -12.43 -23.96 16.15
C SER A 420 -12.52 -24.71 17.48
N GLU A 421 -11.51 -25.53 17.80
CA GLU A 421 -11.48 -26.28 19.05
C GLU A 421 -11.00 -25.48 20.27
N ASN A 422 -10.11 -24.48 20.05
CA ASN A 422 -9.41 -23.83 21.16
C ASN A 422 -9.75 -22.34 21.34
N VAL A 423 -10.31 -21.68 20.30
CA VAL A 423 -10.64 -20.25 20.35
C VAL A 423 -12.15 -20.05 20.43
N PRO A 424 -12.69 -19.54 21.54
CA PRO A 424 -14.11 -19.19 21.60
C PRO A 424 -14.48 -18.14 20.55
N ILE A 425 -15.65 -18.24 19.93
CA ILE A 425 -16.12 -17.34 18.86
C ILE A 425 -16.00 -15.87 19.27
N TRP A 426 -16.34 -15.51 20.50
CA TRP A 426 -16.28 -14.13 20.99
C TRP A 426 -14.83 -13.58 21.08
N LEU A 427 -13.83 -14.45 21.21
CA LEU A 427 -12.42 -14.07 21.30
C LEU A 427 -11.73 -14.04 19.92
N LEU A 428 -12.35 -14.64 18.90
CA LEU A 428 -11.77 -14.79 17.57
C LEU A 428 -11.32 -13.44 16.96
N PRO A 429 -12.11 -12.34 16.94
CA PRO A 429 -11.67 -11.07 16.39
C PRO A 429 -10.46 -10.48 17.12
N ALA A 430 -10.40 -10.61 18.44
CA ALA A 430 -9.27 -10.12 19.22
C ALA A 430 -7.99 -10.93 18.94
N THR A 431 -8.12 -12.25 18.79
CA THR A 431 -6.99 -13.14 18.43
C THR A 431 -6.47 -12.79 17.03
N ILE A 432 -7.38 -12.64 16.06
CA ILE A 432 -7.05 -12.21 14.70
C ILE A 432 -6.30 -10.87 14.73
N PHE A 433 -6.86 -9.88 15.42
CA PHE A 433 -6.23 -8.57 15.54
C PHE A 433 -4.81 -8.67 16.09
N LEU A 434 -4.59 -9.37 17.20
CA LEU A 434 -3.26 -9.50 17.81
C LEU A 434 -2.25 -10.19 16.89
N VAL A 435 -2.63 -11.33 16.31
CA VAL A 435 -1.73 -12.10 15.44
C VAL A 435 -1.31 -11.27 14.21
N PHE A 436 -2.29 -10.70 13.52
CA PHE A 436 -2.00 -9.95 12.30
C PHE A 436 -1.39 -8.57 12.55
N SER A 437 -1.61 -7.97 13.71
CA SER A 437 -0.87 -6.76 14.13
C SER A 437 0.63 -6.99 14.23
N PHE A 438 1.03 -8.09 14.87
CA PHE A 438 2.45 -8.47 14.92
C PHE A 438 2.99 -8.87 13.55
N THR A 439 2.18 -9.56 12.74
CA THR A 439 2.57 -9.92 11.36
C THR A 439 2.84 -8.66 10.54
N GLU A 440 1.94 -7.68 10.57
CA GLU A 440 2.09 -6.43 9.83
C GLU A 440 3.27 -5.60 10.34
N PHE A 441 3.45 -5.49 11.65
CA PHE A 441 4.62 -4.83 12.23
C PHE A 441 5.95 -5.40 11.69
N ILE A 442 5.99 -6.72 11.43
CA ILE A 442 7.15 -7.41 10.88
C ILE A 442 7.24 -7.25 9.36
N MET A 443 6.12 -7.33 8.65
CA MET A 443 6.08 -7.25 7.19
C MET A 443 6.28 -5.82 6.69
N GLY A 444 5.62 -4.85 7.31
CA GLY A 444 5.63 -3.45 6.92
C GLY A 444 4.99 -3.18 5.54
N LEU A 445 4.12 -4.09 5.07
CA LEU A 445 3.44 -3.99 3.78
C LEU A 445 2.04 -4.58 3.87
N SER A 446 1.06 -3.73 4.14
CA SER A 446 -0.33 -4.13 4.42
C SER A 446 -0.97 -4.92 3.28
N TRP A 447 -0.69 -4.59 2.01
CA TRP A 447 -1.19 -5.31 0.84
C TRP A 447 -0.86 -6.81 0.90
N GLY A 448 0.41 -7.15 1.18
CA GLY A 448 0.86 -8.53 1.28
C GLY A 448 0.24 -9.27 2.48
N MET A 449 0.08 -8.58 3.60
CA MET A 449 -0.54 -9.18 4.78
C MET A 449 -2.03 -9.47 4.55
N TYR A 450 -2.78 -8.53 3.95
CA TYR A 450 -4.21 -8.75 3.65
C TYR A 450 -4.42 -9.86 2.64
N ALA A 451 -3.57 -9.95 1.62
CA ALA A 451 -3.64 -11.03 0.62
C ALA A 451 -3.54 -12.43 1.23
N ILE A 452 -2.83 -12.58 2.35
CA ILE A 452 -2.73 -13.85 3.10
C ILE A 452 -3.84 -13.98 4.14
N ALA A 453 -4.12 -12.89 4.87
CA ALA A 453 -4.99 -12.94 6.04
C ALA A 453 -6.48 -13.00 5.69
N ILE A 454 -6.95 -12.24 4.68
CA ILE A 454 -8.38 -12.17 4.32
C ILE A 454 -8.92 -13.54 3.87
N PRO A 455 -8.27 -14.28 2.96
CA PRO A 455 -8.70 -15.65 2.63
C PRO A 455 -8.78 -16.55 3.86
N LEU A 456 -7.75 -16.57 4.69
CA LEU A 456 -7.70 -17.40 5.89
C LEU A 456 -8.86 -17.13 6.85
N VAL A 457 -9.09 -15.85 7.21
CA VAL A 457 -10.15 -15.51 8.17
C VAL A 457 -11.56 -15.67 7.57
N THR A 458 -11.70 -15.55 6.25
CA THR A 458 -12.92 -15.84 5.54
C THR A 458 -13.29 -17.32 5.70
N LEU A 459 -12.36 -18.24 5.42
CA LEU A 459 -12.58 -19.69 5.58
C LEU A 459 -12.87 -20.07 7.03
N ILE A 460 -12.13 -19.53 8.00
CA ILE A 460 -12.40 -19.74 9.42
C ILE A 460 -13.81 -19.27 9.77
N SER A 461 -14.24 -18.11 9.30
CA SER A 461 -15.57 -17.56 9.57
C SER A 461 -16.67 -18.46 9.01
N TYR A 462 -16.53 -18.95 7.78
CA TYR A 462 -17.48 -19.87 7.17
C TYR A 462 -17.58 -21.20 7.92
N GLN A 463 -16.46 -21.79 8.32
CA GLN A 463 -16.47 -23.02 9.10
C GLN A 463 -17.09 -22.88 10.49
N MET A 464 -16.85 -21.73 11.14
CA MET A 464 -17.43 -21.45 12.45
C MET A 464 -18.89 -20.96 12.36
N GLY A 465 -19.44 -20.78 11.15
CA GLY A 465 -20.80 -20.30 10.92
C GLY A 465 -21.03 -18.85 11.37
N ILE A 466 -19.99 -17.99 11.31
CA ILE A 466 -20.07 -16.58 11.70
C ILE A 466 -19.94 -15.66 10.49
N HIS A 467 -20.50 -14.45 10.61
CA HIS A 467 -20.38 -13.45 9.56
C HIS A 467 -18.93 -12.97 9.40
N PRO A 468 -18.32 -13.03 8.20
CA PRO A 468 -16.89 -12.74 7.99
C PRO A 468 -16.53 -11.27 8.22
N GLY A 469 -17.48 -10.33 8.14
CA GLY A 469 -17.23 -8.90 8.25
C GLY A 469 -16.50 -8.50 9.54
N MET A 470 -16.78 -9.14 10.68
CA MET A 470 -16.08 -8.84 11.94
C MET A 470 -14.63 -9.35 11.94
N ALA A 471 -14.38 -10.53 11.36
CA ALA A 471 -13.06 -11.10 11.24
C ALA A 471 -12.20 -10.29 10.26
N ILE A 472 -12.78 -9.89 9.12
CA ILE A 472 -12.15 -8.99 8.14
C ILE A 472 -11.84 -7.63 8.78
N ALA A 473 -12.77 -7.04 9.54
CA ALA A 473 -12.52 -5.79 10.27
C ALA A 473 -11.34 -5.91 11.25
N ALA A 474 -11.21 -7.05 11.92
CA ALA A 474 -10.08 -7.29 12.82
C ALA A 474 -8.73 -7.36 12.06
N VAL A 475 -8.70 -8.02 10.88
CA VAL A 475 -7.52 -8.04 10.00
C VAL A 475 -7.18 -6.64 9.49
N VAL A 476 -8.19 -5.92 9.00
CA VAL A 476 -8.00 -4.57 8.46
C VAL A 476 -7.50 -3.61 9.54
N SER A 477 -8.12 -3.65 10.74
CA SER A 477 -7.63 -2.89 11.90
C SER A 477 -6.20 -3.26 12.29
N ALA A 478 -5.86 -4.55 12.23
CA ALA A 478 -4.53 -5.04 12.55
C ALA A 478 -3.47 -4.53 11.56
N GLY A 479 -3.78 -4.53 10.27
CA GLY A 479 -2.89 -4.03 9.23
C GLY A 479 -2.61 -2.54 9.38
N VAL A 480 -3.65 -1.74 9.54
CA VAL A 480 -3.46 -0.30 9.74
C VAL A 480 -2.67 -0.02 11.03
N TRP A 481 -2.99 -0.71 12.14
CA TRP A 481 -2.24 -0.54 13.38
C TRP A 481 -0.77 -0.95 13.26
N GLY A 482 -0.52 -2.13 12.67
CA GLY A 482 0.84 -2.65 12.49
C GLY A 482 1.69 -1.78 11.58
N SER A 483 1.10 -1.25 10.50
CA SER A 483 1.74 -0.30 9.60
C SER A 483 2.12 1.00 10.31
N HIS A 484 1.24 1.57 11.11
CA HIS A 484 1.49 2.81 11.86
C HIS A 484 2.61 2.70 12.89
N ILE A 485 2.86 1.54 13.48
CA ILE A 485 3.95 1.34 14.44
C ILE A 485 5.23 0.80 13.78
N CYS A 486 5.18 0.38 12.53
CA CYS A 486 6.31 -0.16 11.80
C CYS A 486 7.23 0.98 11.31
N PHE A 487 8.53 0.87 11.62
CA PHE A 487 9.52 1.90 11.25
C PHE A 487 9.88 1.91 9.75
N TYR A 488 9.39 0.97 8.97
CA TYR A 488 9.72 0.80 7.56
C TYR A 488 8.51 0.42 6.70
N SER A 489 7.29 0.64 7.24
CA SER A 489 6.09 0.49 6.44
C SER A 489 5.98 1.60 5.40
N ASP A 490 5.29 1.30 4.32
CA ASP A 490 4.99 2.26 3.26
C ASP A 490 4.22 3.48 3.80
N ALA A 491 3.21 3.27 4.65
CA ALA A 491 2.43 4.35 5.25
C ALA A 491 3.28 5.32 6.07
N THR A 492 4.12 4.82 7.01
CA THR A 492 4.99 5.68 7.83
C THR A 492 6.09 6.37 7.00
N ILE A 493 6.63 5.71 5.97
CA ILE A 493 7.61 6.30 5.07
C ILE A 493 6.98 7.43 4.25
N LEU A 494 5.79 7.23 3.70
CA LEU A 494 5.13 8.24 2.86
C LEU A 494 4.68 9.44 3.68
N SER A 495 4.02 9.23 4.81
CA SER A 495 3.54 10.31 5.68
C SER A 495 4.69 11.12 6.28
N SER A 496 5.77 10.47 6.71
CA SER A 496 6.97 11.15 7.22
C SER A 496 7.69 11.94 6.12
N SER A 497 7.88 11.34 4.95
CA SER A 497 8.54 11.99 3.81
C SER A 497 7.75 13.21 3.34
N ALA A 498 6.44 13.09 3.18
CA ALA A 498 5.57 14.19 2.78
C ALA A 498 5.52 15.32 3.82
N ALA A 499 5.59 14.98 5.10
CA ALA A 499 5.69 15.97 6.17
C ALA A 499 7.09 16.55 6.33
N GLY A 500 8.14 15.97 5.73
CA GLY A 500 9.54 16.34 5.92
C GLY A 500 10.04 16.02 7.32
N CYS A 501 9.70 14.83 7.82
CA CYS A 501 10.08 14.32 9.12
C CYS A 501 10.92 13.05 8.98
N ASP A 502 11.88 12.83 9.85
CA ASP A 502 12.59 11.55 9.93
C ASP A 502 11.61 10.43 10.24
N ASN A 503 11.66 9.33 9.49
CA ASN A 503 10.72 8.23 9.59
C ASN A 503 10.73 7.54 10.96
N PHE A 504 11.92 7.35 11.55
CA PHE A 504 12.04 6.76 12.88
C PHE A 504 11.48 7.67 13.98
N GLU A 505 11.71 8.98 13.85
CA GLU A 505 11.14 9.97 14.80
C GLU A 505 9.63 10.05 14.63
N HIS A 506 9.09 10.01 13.41
CA HIS A 506 7.65 9.94 13.17
C HIS A 506 7.04 8.71 13.85
N ALA A 507 7.48 7.51 13.52
CA ALA A 507 6.96 6.27 14.07
C ALA A 507 7.05 6.22 15.61
N THR A 508 8.16 6.68 16.19
CA THR A 508 8.32 6.70 17.66
C THR A 508 7.54 7.82 18.38
N THR A 509 7.12 8.87 17.70
CA THR A 509 6.24 9.91 18.27
C THR A 509 4.77 9.52 18.17
N GLN A 510 4.42 8.65 17.23
CA GLN A 510 3.07 8.13 17.02
C GLN A 510 2.72 6.99 18.00
N LEU A 511 3.73 6.21 18.45
CA LEU A 511 3.59 5.21 19.50
C LEU A 511 3.20 5.85 20.83
#